data_c0bfa7852f74c4611e70faccc6025772
#
_entry.id   c0bfa7852f74c4611e70faccc6025772
#
_cell.length_a   1.000
_cell.length_b   1.000
_cell.length_c   1.000
_cell.angle_alpha   90.00
_cell.angle_beta   90.00
_cell.angle_gamma   90.00
#
_symmetry.space_group_name_H-M   'P 1'
#
loop_
_entity.id
_entity.type
_entity.pdbx_description
1 polymer ?
#
loop_
_entity_poly.entity_id
_entity_poly.type
_entity_poly.pdbx_seq_one_letter_code
_entity_poly.pdbx_strand_id
1 'polypeptide(L)'
;MDGDFENAIKIIERGFKRAIDLIDNNGRFPDELPWGFMENRHIIRMIFNFAMFVWANDENKDIALNIFMELLKSNHNDNIGARYSIVAILEGFSSQEEWEEQFESKSGIGLEYGAVEEWFYKAAEKHRDLIGWWLDLEDDE
;
A
#
# COMPACT_ATOMS: atom_id res chain seq x y z
N MET A 1 26.06 -6.92 9.64
CA MET A 1 24.59 -6.99 9.70
C MET A 1 23.96 -5.62 9.75
N ASP A 2 24.36 -4.80 10.72
CA ASP A 2 23.77 -3.47 10.86
C ASP A 2 24.05 -2.57 9.67
N GLY A 3 25.25 -2.70 9.06
CA GLY A 3 25.64 -1.90 7.88
C GLY A 3 24.77 -2.20 6.66
N ASP A 4 24.41 -3.46 6.46
CA ASP A 4 23.57 -3.86 5.32
C ASP A 4 22.13 -3.38 5.48
N PHE A 5 21.61 -3.43 6.71
CA PHE A 5 20.28 -2.93 7.03
C PHE A 5 20.20 -1.42 6.84
N GLU A 6 21.19 -0.69 7.38
CA GLU A 6 21.27 0.77 7.21
C GLU A 6 21.39 1.18 5.75
N ASN A 7 22.16 0.44 4.96
CA ASN A 7 22.29 0.71 3.52
C ASN A 7 20.97 0.46 2.79
N ALA A 8 20.26 -0.61 3.16
CA ALA A 8 18.94 -0.91 2.58
C ALA A 8 17.94 0.21 2.87
N ILE A 9 17.92 0.72 4.12
CA ILE A 9 17.07 1.84 4.51
C ILE A 9 17.39 3.07 3.67
N LYS A 10 18.66 3.40 3.52
CA LYS A 10 19.09 4.57 2.74
C LYS A 10 18.66 4.46 1.27
N ILE A 11 18.74 3.27 0.69
CA ILE A 11 18.33 3.03 -0.69
C ILE A 11 16.82 3.24 -0.83
N ILE A 12 16.03 2.70 0.10
CA ILE A 12 14.57 2.83 0.11
C ILE A 12 14.18 4.31 0.27
N GLU A 13 14.81 5.02 1.20
CA GLU A 13 14.53 6.44 1.44
C GLU A 13 14.87 7.30 0.23
N ARG A 14 16.02 7.04 -0.42
CA ARG A 14 16.39 7.77 -1.63
C ARG A 14 15.42 7.51 -2.76
N GLY A 15 15.02 6.25 -2.94
CA GLY A 15 14.05 5.87 -3.96
C GLY A 15 12.72 6.56 -3.74
N PHE A 16 12.25 6.55 -2.50
CA PHE A 16 10.99 7.21 -2.13
C PHE A 16 11.08 8.72 -2.39
N LYS A 17 12.15 9.37 -1.94
CA LYS A 17 12.33 10.80 -2.15
C LYS A 17 12.36 11.15 -3.64
N ARG A 18 13.09 10.36 -4.43
CA ARG A 18 13.14 10.56 -5.87
C ARG A 18 11.76 10.38 -6.50
N ALA A 19 11.03 9.35 -6.09
CA ALA A 19 9.68 9.10 -6.61
C ALA A 19 8.76 10.27 -6.30
N ILE A 20 8.79 10.77 -5.07
CA ILE A 20 7.98 11.92 -4.67
C ILE A 20 8.35 13.17 -5.46
N ASP A 21 9.64 13.44 -5.65
CA ASP A 21 10.11 14.59 -6.43
C ASP A 21 9.62 14.54 -7.88
N LEU A 22 9.55 13.33 -8.45
CA LEU A 22 9.11 13.14 -9.83
C LEU A 22 7.61 13.38 -10.03
N ILE A 23 6.80 13.16 -9.00
CA ILE A 23 5.35 13.29 -9.08
C ILE A 23 4.80 14.50 -8.35
N ASP A 24 5.67 15.29 -7.72
CA ASP A 24 5.25 16.44 -6.92
C ASP A 24 4.45 17.43 -7.75
N ASN A 25 3.25 17.76 -7.28
CA ASN A 25 2.34 18.70 -7.92
C ASN A 25 2.10 19.87 -6.97
N ASN A 26 3.03 20.85 -6.99
CA ASN A 26 2.99 22.04 -6.13
C ASN A 26 2.89 21.70 -4.64
N GLY A 27 3.71 20.76 -4.19
CA GLY A 27 3.75 20.32 -2.79
C GLY A 27 2.68 19.32 -2.41
N ARG A 28 1.95 18.79 -3.39
CA ARG A 28 0.88 17.83 -3.13
C ARG A 28 1.07 16.57 -3.98
N PHE A 29 0.54 15.47 -3.46
CA PHE A 29 0.48 14.22 -4.21
C PHE A 29 -0.48 14.41 -5.41
N PRO A 30 -0.17 13.88 -6.60
CA PRO A 30 -1.01 14.09 -7.78
C PRO A 30 -2.39 13.42 -7.61
N ASP A 31 -3.41 14.04 -8.21
CA ASP A 31 -4.77 13.50 -8.17
C ASP A 31 -4.89 12.17 -8.92
N GLU A 32 -4.11 12.03 -10.00
CA GLU A 32 -4.08 10.79 -10.78
C GLU A 32 -2.65 10.35 -11.05
N LEU A 33 -2.42 9.04 -10.90
CA LEU A 33 -1.15 8.41 -11.24
C LEU A 33 -1.48 7.09 -11.96
N PRO A 34 -1.86 7.18 -13.25
CA PRO A 34 -2.36 6.01 -13.98
C PRO A 34 -1.33 4.89 -14.11
N TRP A 35 -1.77 3.68 -13.83
CA TRP A 35 -0.94 2.46 -13.92
C TRP A 35 -0.49 2.16 -15.36
N GLY A 36 -1.23 2.64 -16.36
CA GLY A 36 -0.94 2.39 -17.77
C GLY A 36 0.43 2.90 -18.23
N PHE A 37 0.98 3.92 -17.58
CA PHE A 37 2.29 4.46 -17.92
C PHE A 37 3.38 3.71 -17.14
N MET A 38 4.37 3.19 -17.86
CA MET A 38 5.44 2.36 -17.26
C MET A 38 6.21 3.10 -16.16
N GLU A 39 6.51 4.38 -16.38
CA GLU A 39 7.20 5.20 -15.39
C GLU A 39 6.41 5.30 -14.10
N ASN A 40 5.09 5.43 -14.21
CA ASN A 40 4.22 5.51 -13.02
C ASN A 40 4.24 4.22 -12.22
N ARG A 41 4.33 3.08 -12.89
CA ARG A 41 4.40 1.78 -12.20
C ARG A 41 5.62 1.69 -11.30
N HIS A 42 6.77 2.16 -11.79
CA HIS A 42 8.00 2.16 -10.99
C HIS A 42 7.87 3.10 -9.79
N ILE A 43 7.30 4.28 -10.02
CA ILE A 43 7.08 5.28 -8.98
C ILE A 43 6.12 4.73 -7.91
N ILE A 44 5.00 4.17 -8.34
CA ILE A 44 3.99 3.59 -7.45
C ILE A 44 4.60 2.47 -6.60
N ARG A 45 5.36 1.56 -7.22
CA ARG A 45 6.02 0.46 -6.51
C ARG A 45 7.02 0.96 -5.48
N MET A 46 7.79 1.99 -5.84
CA MET A 46 8.77 2.56 -4.91
C MET A 46 8.08 3.18 -3.69
N ILE A 47 7.00 3.92 -3.91
CA ILE A 47 6.23 4.54 -2.83
C ILE A 47 5.58 3.45 -1.97
N PHE A 48 5.01 2.42 -2.60
CA PHE A 48 4.40 1.29 -1.91
C PHE A 48 5.42 0.56 -1.04
N ASN A 49 6.60 0.29 -1.58
CA ASN A 49 7.67 -0.39 -0.84
C ASN A 49 8.11 0.40 0.38
N PHE A 50 8.22 1.72 0.23
CA PHE A 50 8.56 2.59 1.35
C PHE A 50 7.49 2.53 2.43
N ALA A 51 6.21 2.58 2.03
CA ALA A 51 5.10 2.50 2.97
C ALA A 51 5.10 1.16 3.73
N MET A 52 5.39 0.05 3.03
CA MET A 52 5.51 -1.25 3.68
C MET A 52 6.64 -1.28 4.70
N PHE A 53 7.76 -0.66 4.37
CA PHE A 53 8.91 -0.56 5.28
C PHE A 53 8.56 0.25 6.52
N VAL A 54 7.90 1.40 6.35
CA VAL A 54 7.47 2.24 7.47
C VAL A 54 6.47 1.48 8.34
N TRP A 55 5.54 0.77 7.73
CA TRP A 55 4.55 -0.02 8.45
C TRP A 55 5.22 -1.06 9.37
N ALA A 56 6.21 -1.77 8.84
CA ALA A 56 6.87 -2.83 9.58
C ALA A 56 7.77 -2.32 10.71
N ASN A 57 8.29 -1.10 10.59
CA ASN A 57 9.34 -0.58 11.48
C ASN A 57 8.94 0.61 12.34
N ASP A 58 7.73 1.14 12.15
CA ASP A 58 7.24 2.29 12.91
C ASP A 58 6.11 1.84 13.85
N GLU A 59 6.22 2.23 15.12
CA GLU A 59 5.16 1.98 16.09
C GLU A 59 3.89 2.76 15.77
N ASN A 60 4.06 3.94 15.14
CA ASN A 60 2.96 4.76 14.69
C ASN A 60 2.68 4.48 13.21
N LYS A 61 1.61 3.77 12.92
CA LYS A 61 1.26 3.35 11.58
C LYS A 61 0.65 4.46 10.72
N ASP A 62 0.44 5.65 11.28
CA ASP A 62 -0.27 6.73 10.58
C ASP A 62 0.45 7.18 9.31
N ILE A 63 1.77 7.23 9.33
CA ILE A 63 2.56 7.63 8.15
C ILE A 63 2.34 6.63 7.02
N ALA A 64 2.46 5.33 7.31
CA ALA A 64 2.25 4.28 6.31
C ALA A 64 0.82 4.33 5.79
N LEU A 65 -0.15 4.45 6.67
CA LEU A 65 -1.57 4.54 6.29
C LEU A 65 -1.83 5.71 5.35
N ASN A 66 -1.27 6.87 5.65
CA ASN A 66 -1.42 8.06 4.82
C ASN A 66 -0.82 7.85 3.42
N ILE A 67 0.35 7.22 3.34
CA ILE A 67 1.00 6.96 2.05
C ILE A 67 0.14 5.99 1.21
N PHE A 68 -0.31 4.89 1.81
CA PHE A 68 -1.18 3.94 1.11
C PHE A 68 -2.47 4.60 0.65
N MET A 69 -3.04 5.47 1.47
CA MET A 69 -4.27 6.19 1.13
C MET A 69 -4.06 7.13 -0.06
N GLU A 70 -2.93 7.84 -0.11
CA GLU A 70 -2.60 8.70 -1.25
C GLU A 70 -2.44 7.88 -2.53
N LEU A 71 -1.82 6.71 -2.45
CA LEU A 71 -1.70 5.81 -3.60
C LEU A 71 -3.08 5.38 -4.10
N LEU A 72 -3.98 5.03 -3.19
CA LEU A 72 -5.33 4.59 -3.57
C LEU A 72 -6.12 5.73 -4.20
N LYS A 73 -5.99 6.95 -3.69
CA LYS A 73 -6.68 8.12 -4.23
C LYS A 73 -6.19 8.48 -5.64
N SER A 74 -4.91 8.29 -5.92
CA SER A 74 -4.35 8.63 -7.22
C SER A 74 -4.49 7.50 -8.25
N ASN A 75 -4.80 6.29 -7.81
CA ASN A 75 -5.01 5.13 -8.68
C ASN A 75 -6.17 4.30 -8.14
N HIS A 76 -7.39 4.65 -8.54
CA HIS A 76 -8.62 4.02 -8.03
C HIS A 76 -8.75 2.55 -8.40
N ASN A 77 -8.15 2.12 -9.51
CA ASN A 77 -8.14 0.72 -9.90
C ASN A 77 -7.28 -0.12 -8.97
N ASP A 78 -6.39 0.54 -8.23
CA ASP A 78 -5.55 -0.07 -7.20
C ASP A 78 -4.78 -1.30 -7.69
N ASN A 79 -4.09 -1.14 -8.80
CA ASN A 79 -3.30 -2.23 -9.39
C ASN A 79 -2.21 -2.74 -8.46
N ILE A 80 -1.71 -1.89 -7.54
CA ILE A 80 -0.67 -2.26 -6.58
C ILE A 80 -1.24 -2.95 -5.34
N GLY A 81 -2.52 -2.79 -5.06
CA GLY A 81 -3.15 -3.43 -3.91
C GLY A 81 -3.05 -2.64 -2.60
N ALA A 82 -2.95 -1.32 -2.68
CA ALA A 82 -2.85 -0.47 -1.47
C ALA A 82 -4.05 -0.63 -0.54
N ARG A 83 -5.23 -0.91 -1.09
CA ARG A 83 -6.44 -1.10 -0.29
C ARG A 83 -6.31 -2.20 0.76
N TYR A 84 -5.63 -3.28 0.39
CA TYR A 84 -5.42 -4.40 1.32
C TYR A 84 -4.54 -3.98 2.50
N SER A 85 -3.47 -3.26 2.21
CA SER A 85 -2.56 -2.77 3.23
C SER A 85 -3.24 -1.78 4.17
N ILE A 86 -4.08 -0.89 3.63
CA ILE A 86 -4.85 0.05 4.43
C ILE A 86 -5.71 -0.71 5.46
N VAL A 87 -6.51 -1.66 4.99
CA VAL A 87 -7.40 -2.41 5.88
C VAL A 87 -6.61 -3.29 6.86
N ALA A 88 -5.49 -3.86 6.42
CA ALA A 88 -4.63 -4.65 7.30
C ALA A 88 -4.08 -3.81 8.46
N ILE A 89 -3.64 -2.58 8.19
CA ILE A 89 -3.20 -1.65 9.23
C ILE A 89 -4.35 -1.36 10.20
N LEU A 90 -5.52 -1.06 9.67
CA LEU A 90 -6.70 -0.74 10.48
C LEU A 90 -7.16 -1.93 11.34
N GLU A 91 -6.93 -3.15 10.87
CA GLU A 91 -7.26 -4.37 11.62
C GLU A 91 -6.15 -4.79 12.60
N GLY A 92 -5.04 -4.05 12.65
CA GLY A 92 -4.02 -4.24 13.66
C GLY A 92 -2.83 -5.13 13.29
N PHE A 93 -2.69 -5.48 12.02
CA PHE A 93 -1.51 -6.22 11.57
C PHE A 93 -0.28 -5.35 11.66
N SER A 94 0.85 -5.94 12.02
CA SER A 94 2.10 -5.22 12.24
C SER A 94 2.93 -5.01 10.98
N SER A 95 2.65 -5.79 9.92
CA SER A 95 3.39 -5.71 8.66
C SER A 95 2.61 -6.38 7.54
N GLN A 96 3.02 -6.08 6.31
CA GLN A 96 2.50 -6.76 5.12
C GLN A 96 2.73 -8.27 5.22
N GLU A 97 3.91 -8.67 5.65
CA GLU A 97 4.27 -10.08 5.78
C GLU A 97 3.36 -10.81 6.75
N GLU A 98 3.10 -10.23 7.93
CA GLU A 98 2.19 -10.82 8.90
C GLU A 98 0.79 -10.99 8.32
N TRP A 99 0.31 -9.98 7.60
CA TRP A 99 -1.01 -10.05 6.97
C TRP A 99 -1.06 -11.14 5.89
N GLU A 100 -0.04 -11.24 5.06
CA GLU A 100 0.01 -12.21 3.96
C GLU A 100 0.06 -13.66 4.45
N GLU A 101 0.69 -13.92 5.60
CA GLU A 101 0.84 -15.27 6.15
C GLU A 101 -0.50 -16.01 6.27
N GLN A 102 -1.58 -15.31 6.58
CA GLN A 102 -2.89 -15.95 6.73
C GLN A 102 -3.47 -16.44 5.39
N PHE A 103 -2.95 -15.98 4.26
CA PHE A 103 -3.47 -16.31 2.94
C PHE A 103 -2.50 -17.15 2.09
N GLU A 104 -1.41 -17.61 2.66
CA GLU A 104 -0.46 -18.44 1.92
C GLU A 104 -1.14 -19.70 1.38
N SER A 105 -0.90 -19.99 0.09
CA SER A 105 -1.48 -21.17 -0.51
C SER A 105 -0.84 -22.44 0.06
N LYS A 106 -1.59 -23.56 0.02
CA LYS A 106 -1.10 -24.86 0.49
C LYS A 106 0.12 -25.34 -0.28
N SER A 107 0.27 -24.89 -1.51
CA SER A 107 1.43 -25.23 -2.36
C SER A 107 2.69 -24.43 -1.99
N GLY A 108 2.55 -23.39 -1.13
CA GLY A 108 3.65 -22.51 -0.78
C GLY A 108 3.97 -21.47 -1.83
N ILE A 109 3.19 -21.40 -2.91
CA ILE A 109 3.40 -20.46 -4.02
C ILE A 109 2.23 -19.47 -4.06
N GLY A 110 2.50 -18.20 -3.70
CA GLY A 110 1.53 -17.12 -3.76
C GLY A 110 0.45 -17.19 -2.69
N LEU A 111 -0.54 -16.35 -2.86
CA LEU A 111 -1.65 -16.18 -1.92
C LEU A 111 -2.95 -16.74 -2.49
N GLU A 112 -3.84 -17.15 -1.59
CA GLU A 112 -5.19 -17.54 -1.95
C GLU A 112 -6.07 -16.31 -2.15
N TYR A 113 -6.10 -15.78 -3.38
CA TYR A 113 -6.76 -14.51 -3.67
C TYR A 113 -8.25 -14.50 -3.38
N GLY A 114 -8.93 -15.63 -3.52
CA GLY A 114 -10.34 -15.71 -3.12
C GLY A 114 -10.54 -15.41 -1.64
N ALA A 115 -9.66 -15.95 -0.80
CA ALA A 115 -9.69 -15.69 0.63
C ALA A 115 -9.31 -14.25 0.95
N VAL A 116 -8.37 -13.66 0.20
CA VAL A 116 -7.97 -12.26 0.35
C VAL A 116 -9.16 -11.34 0.10
N GLU A 117 -9.89 -11.55 -1.00
CA GLU A 117 -11.05 -10.74 -1.35
C GLU A 117 -12.16 -10.86 -0.32
N GLU A 118 -12.45 -12.08 0.13
CA GLU A 118 -13.47 -12.31 1.15
C GLU A 118 -13.10 -11.59 2.45
N TRP A 119 -11.85 -11.74 2.88
CA TRP A 119 -11.36 -11.05 4.06
C TRP A 119 -11.48 -9.53 3.91
N PHE A 120 -11.07 -9.01 2.74
CA PHE A 120 -11.04 -7.58 2.51
C PHE A 120 -12.42 -6.95 2.65
N TYR A 121 -13.42 -7.47 1.94
CA TYR A 121 -14.75 -6.86 1.96
C TYR A 121 -15.39 -6.96 3.34
N LYS A 122 -15.16 -8.03 4.05
CA LYS A 122 -15.67 -8.19 5.42
C LYS A 122 -15.00 -7.21 6.40
N ALA A 123 -13.69 -7.10 6.33
CA ALA A 123 -12.94 -6.22 7.22
C ALA A 123 -13.18 -4.75 6.87
N ALA A 124 -13.21 -4.40 5.58
CA ALA A 124 -13.40 -3.02 5.12
C ALA A 124 -14.74 -2.43 5.58
N GLU A 125 -15.79 -3.25 5.71
CA GLU A 125 -17.08 -2.77 6.20
C GLU A 125 -16.99 -2.15 7.60
N LYS A 126 -16.08 -2.62 8.42
CA LYS A 126 -15.85 -2.07 9.76
C LYS A 126 -15.18 -0.70 9.72
N HIS A 127 -14.61 -0.33 8.60
CA HIS A 127 -13.80 0.88 8.43
C HIS A 127 -14.33 1.80 7.33
N ARG A 128 -15.65 1.84 7.16
CA ARG A 128 -16.28 2.68 6.12
C ARG A 128 -16.02 4.17 6.31
N ASP A 129 -15.75 4.60 7.51
CA ASP A 129 -15.37 5.99 7.78
C ASP A 129 -14.09 6.40 7.04
N LEU A 130 -13.20 5.44 6.78
CA LEU A 130 -11.91 5.71 6.14
C LEU A 130 -11.83 5.21 4.69
N ILE A 131 -12.45 4.07 4.36
CA ILE A 131 -12.33 3.47 3.04
C ILE A 131 -13.67 3.33 2.29
N GLY A 132 -14.76 3.76 2.90
CA GLY A 132 -16.09 3.67 2.28
C GLY A 132 -16.17 4.40 0.95
N TRP A 133 -15.45 5.51 0.79
CA TRP A 133 -15.43 6.27 -0.45
C TRP A 133 -14.96 5.41 -1.63
N TRP A 134 -13.98 4.54 -1.40
CA TRP A 134 -13.46 3.64 -2.45
C TRP A 134 -14.43 2.49 -2.72
N LEU A 135 -15.00 1.90 -1.67
CA LEU A 135 -16.00 0.83 -1.81
C LEU A 135 -17.21 1.31 -2.62
N ASP A 136 -17.66 2.53 -2.39
CA ASP A 136 -18.79 3.10 -3.11
C ASP A 136 -18.48 3.37 -4.58
N LEU A 137 -17.22 3.69 -4.91
CA LEU A 137 -16.79 3.85 -6.30
C LEU A 137 -16.92 2.54 -7.08
N GLU A 138 -16.58 1.41 -6.46
CA GLU A 138 -16.71 0.10 -7.11
C GLU A 138 -18.16 -0.25 -7.37
N ASP A 139 -19.06 0.07 -6.45
CA ASP A 139 -20.48 -0.24 -6.58
C ASP A 139 -21.15 0.54 -7.72
N ASP A 140 -20.60 1.69 -8.09
CA ASP A 140 -21.11 2.53 -9.18
C ASP A 140 -20.69 2.05 -10.57
N GLU A 141 -19.80 1.07 -10.65
CA GLU A 141 -19.38 0.45 -11.90
C GLU A 141 -20.20 -0.82 -12.17
#